data_6ec9c081a7d2f20a70c760454b00248e
#
_entry.id   6ec9c081a7d2f20a70c760454b00248e
#
_cell.length_a   1.000
_cell.length_b   1.000
_cell.length_c   1.000
_cell.angle_alpha   90.00
_cell.angle_beta   90.00
_cell.angle_gamma   90.00
#
_symmetry.space_group_name_H-M   'P 1'
#
loop_
_entity.id
_entity.type
_entity.pdbx_description
1 polymer ?
#
loop_
_entity_poly.entity_id
_entity_poly.type
_entity_poly.pdbx_seq_one_letter_code
_entity_poly.pdbx_strand_id
1 'polypeptide(L)'
;MQRRHFLLCAMMLLLCPSVISHAEDALALGARRELFIDHFLIDKMLGVSLQLQKPQSGGVALKFDQPWEGQVSGYVTVLQDGDLFRMYYRGRPLTGYGDNDPRAQEVTCYAESRDGITFTRPSLGLISFGGTRENNAILADIGHVTHNFAPFLDTRPGVPQSERFKGVGGSSESGLVAYVSADGIHFQKLQEKPIITGGAFDSQNNVFWSDHEQCYVCFFRTFKNGVRWITRTTSTDFFNWTPSVDMTFGDAPNEHLYTNQTSAYFRAPHIYVGTAARFWPDRRSLTGDQVASLKLDEAVNYPGLKLESSDAVLLTSRGGDRYDRTFLESLVRPGTDLKNWTARSNYPARGIVATGPAEMSMYIQRNYGQPTHYLERLTFRTDGIAAVHAGYQPGEMLTKVLTFAGSRLTLNMSSSAAGGIFVEFQDAAGVPIPGFTMADCVELNTDDLARTVAWKSGADISALAGKPVRLRFQMKDADLFALEFVK
;
A
#
# COMPACT_ATOMS: atom_id res chain seq x y z
N MET A 1 -36.00 43.40 75.43
CA MET A 1 -35.04 42.37 75.01
C MET A 1 -35.03 42.28 73.48
N GLN A 2 -34.15 43.01 72.82
CA GLN A 2 -33.98 43.03 71.34
C GLN A 2 -32.93 42.02 70.94
N ARG A 3 -33.29 41.07 70.09
CA ARG A 3 -32.32 40.19 69.40
C ARG A 3 -32.01 40.78 68.03
N ARG A 4 -30.73 41.11 67.82
CA ARG A 4 -30.17 41.54 66.55
C ARG A 4 -29.83 40.30 65.73
N HIS A 5 -30.39 40.20 64.52
CA HIS A 5 -29.92 39.23 63.53
C HIS A 5 -28.80 39.82 62.71
N PHE A 6 -27.63 39.11 62.70
CA PHE A 6 -26.53 39.39 61.75
C PHE A 6 -26.81 38.55 60.45
N LEU A 7 -26.94 39.23 59.33
CA LEU A 7 -26.89 38.59 58.01
C LEU A 7 -25.40 38.45 57.62
N LEU A 8 -24.95 37.20 57.46
CA LEU A 8 -23.69 36.90 56.77
C LEU A 8 -23.94 36.81 55.26
N CYS A 9 -23.40 37.74 54.49
CA CYS A 9 -23.34 37.65 53.00
C CYS A 9 -22.17 36.72 52.63
N ALA A 10 -22.45 35.48 52.18
CA ALA A 10 -21.48 34.60 51.61
C ALA A 10 -21.27 34.96 50.13
N MET A 11 -20.09 35.48 49.81
CA MET A 11 -19.63 35.77 48.48
C MET A 11 -19.15 34.49 47.82
N MET A 12 -19.96 33.87 46.94
CA MET A 12 -19.64 32.69 46.19
C MET A 12 -18.72 33.07 45.04
N LEU A 13 -17.41 32.80 45.14
CA LEU A 13 -16.48 32.88 44.03
C LEU A 13 -16.76 31.73 43.07
N LEU A 14 -17.33 32.07 41.90
CA LEU A 14 -17.40 31.15 40.76
C LEU A 14 -15.99 30.94 40.19
N LEU A 15 -15.37 29.83 40.56
CA LEU A 15 -14.21 29.30 39.86
C LEU A 15 -14.66 28.76 38.50
N CYS A 16 -14.44 29.54 37.41
CA CYS A 16 -14.47 29.02 36.06
C CYS A 16 -13.37 27.92 35.93
N PRO A 17 -13.73 26.70 35.56
CA PRO A 17 -12.68 25.73 35.22
C PRO A 17 -11.97 26.23 33.96
N SER A 18 -10.70 26.55 34.07
CA SER A 18 -9.81 26.74 32.94
C SER A 18 -9.80 25.44 32.16
N VAL A 19 -10.43 25.39 31.01
CA VAL A 19 -10.23 24.32 30.03
C VAL A 19 -8.79 24.43 29.58
N ILE A 20 -7.93 23.60 30.15
CA ILE A 20 -6.58 23.39 29.64
C ILE A 20 -6.81 22.67 28.29
N SER A 21 -6.88 23.45 27.21
CA SER A 21 -6.71 22.94 25.86
C SER A 21 -5.31 22.32 25.81
N HIS A 22 -5.21 21.02 25.81
CA HIS A 22 -4.01 20.36 25.36
C HIS A 22 -3.80 20.79 23.92
N ALA A 23 -2.86 21.69 23.69
CA ALA A 23 -2.40 21.98 22.33
C ALA A 23 -1.86 20.63 21.81
N GLU A 24 -2.57 20.05 20.85
CA GLU A 24 -2.09 18.89 20.11
C GLU A 24 -0.74 19.28 19.51
N ASP A 25 0.31 18.49 19.76
CA ASP A 25 1.66 18.80 19.27
C ASP A 25 1.60 18.94 17.74
N ALA A 26 2.23 20.01 17.23
CA ALA A 26 2.24 20.28 15.81
C ALA A 26 2.93 19.14 15.02
N LEU A 27 2.32 18.70 13.95
CA LEU A 27 2.90 17.67 13.07
C LEU A 27 4.17 18.21 12.40
N ALA A 28 5.32 17.62 12.69
CA ALA A 28 6.59 18.00 12.08
C ALA A 28 6.75 17.36 10.69
N LEU A 29 6.42 18.09 9.62
CA LEU A 29 6.47 17.57 8.25
C LEU A 29 7.87 17.71 7.62
N GLY A 30 8.67 18.68 8.04
CA GLY A 30 9.92 19.00 7.34
C GLY A 30 9.67 19.44 5.89
N ALA A 31 10.53 18.99 4.98
CA ALA A 31 10.42 19.22 3.53
C ALA A 31 10.06 17.90 2.82
N ARG A 32 9.03 17.20 3.28
CA ARG A 32 8.64 15.92 2.72
C ARG A 32 7.25 16.00 2.07
N ARG A 33 7.02 15.10 1.13
CA ARG A 33 5.72 14.92 0.49
C ARG A 33 4.76 14.22 1.45
N GLU A 34 3.52 14.69 1.49
CA GLU A 34 2.43 14.03 2.20
C GLU A 34 1.27 13.76 1.24
N LEU A 35 0.75 12.52 1.28
CA LEU A 35 -0.38 12.11 0.47
C LEU A 35 -1.68 12.24 1.25
N PHE A 36 -2.77 12.64 0.58
CA PHE A 36 -4.12 12.58 1.14
C PHE A 36 -4.73 11.18 0.93
N ILE A 37 -4.11 10.19 1.54
CA ILE A 37 -4.47 8.78 1.47
C ILE A 37 -5.11 8.26 2.78
N ASP A 38 -5.06 9.09 3.81
CA ASP A 38 -5.60 8.87 5.15
C ASP A 38 -5.94 10.21 5.83
N HIS A 39 -6.41 10.18 7.08
CA HIS A 39 -6.74 11.36 7.85
C HIS A 39 -5.54 11.97 8.62
N PHE A 40 -4.31 11.58 8.32
CA PHE A 40 -3.14 12.02 9.09
C PHE A 40 -3.04 13.54 9.18
N LEU A 41 -3.12 14.23 8.05
CA LEU A 41 -3.05 15.70 8.00
C LEU A 41 -4.37 16.39 8.31
N ILE A 42 -5.50 15.71 8.16
CA ILE A 42 -6.82 16.32 8.10
C ILE A 42 -7.37 16.52 9.51
N ASP A 43 -7.77 17.77 9.82
CA ASP A 43 -8.52 18.12 11.03
C ASP A 43 -10.03 18.15 10.72
N LYS A 44 -10.43 18.89 9.66
CA LYS A 44 -11.84 19.06 9.30
C LYS A 44 -12.05 19.02 7.79
N MET A 45 -13.20 18.51 7.40
CA MET A 45 -13.73 18.55 6.03
C MET A 45 -15.17 19.02 6.06
N LEU A 46 -15.52 19.93 5.15
CA LEU A 46 -16.88 20.45 4.96
C LEU A 46 -17.17 20.52 3.46
N GLY A 47 -18.11 19.73 2.97
CA GLY A 47 -18.45 19.69 1.54
C GLY A 47 -17.39 19.02 0.66
N VAL A 48 -16.34 18.46 1.26
CA VAL A 48 -15.33 17.62 0.61
C VAL A 48 -15.21 16.27 1.34
N SER A 49 -14.62 15.27 0.70
CA SER A 49 -14.42 13.96 1.29
C SER A 49 -13.16 13.28 0.75
N LEU A 50 -12.53 12.42 1.54
CA LEU A 50 -11.53 11.49 1.04
C LEU A 50 -12.22 10.44 0.17
N GLN A 51 -11.68 10.21 -1.03
CA GLN A 51 -12.19 9.24 -1.98
C GLN A 51 -11.08 8.42 -2.61
N LEU A 52 -11.31 7.10 -2.73
CA LEU A 52 -10.45 6.23 -3.54
C LEU A 52 -10.60 6.60 -5.01
N GLN A 53 -9.47 6.69 -5.69
CA GLN A 53 -9.44 6.81 -7.13
C GLN A 53 -9.54 5.42 -7.77
N LYS A 54 -10.32 5.33 -8.83
CA LYS A 54 -10.50 4.06 -9.55
C LYS A 54 -9.30 3.84 -10.49
N PRO A 55 -8.57 2.73 -10.35
CA PRO A 55 -7.53 2.41 -11.30
C PRO A 55 -8.11 2.16 -12.68
N GLN A 56 -7.34 2.49 -13.70
CA GLN A 56 -7.65 2.15 -15.09
C GLN A 56 -6.92 0.88 -15.50
N SER A 57 -7.52 0.08 -16.37
CA SER A 57 -6.83 -1.09 -16.93
C SER A 57 -5.71 -0.63 -17.86
N GLY A 58 -4.50 -1.04 -17.55
CA GLY A 58 -3.33 -0.88 -18.41
C GLY A 58 -3.04 -2.10 -19.27
N GLY A 59 -3.98 -3.07 -19.31
CA GLY A 59 -3.86 -4.30 -20.08
C GLY A 59 -3.12 -5.43 -19.38
N VAL A 60 -2.78 -6.45 -20.15
CA VAL A 60 -2.09 -7.66 -19.66
C VAL A 60 -0.60 -7.39 -19.54
N ALA A 61 -0.06 -7.47 -18.33
CA ALA A 61 1.39 -7.39 -18.07
C ALA A 61 2.10 -8.73 -18.32
N LEU A 62 1.47 -9.84 -17.92
CA LEU A 62 2.01 -11.19 -18.10
C LEU A 62 0.86 -12.21 -18.15
N LYS A 63 0.92 -13.18 -19.08
CA LYS A 63 0.07 -14.39 -19.04
C LYS A 63 0.87 -15.50 -18.36
N PHE A 64 0.22 -16.33 -17.56
CA PHE A 64 0.89 -17.50 -16.96
C PHE A 64 0.67 -18.73 -17.85
N ASP A 65 1.32 -18.76 -19.00
CA ASP A 65 1.06 -19.68 -20.10
C ASP A 65 2.26 -20.59 -20.48
N GLN A 66 3.35 -20.52 -19.72
CA GLN A 66 4.48 -21.40 -19.96
C GLN A 66 4.32 -22.76 -19.26
N PRO A 67 4.99 -23.82 -19.74
CA PRO A 67 4.85 -25.18 -19.16
C PRO A 67 5.15 -25.28 -17.66
N TRP A 68 6.04 -24.43 -17.14
CA TRP A 68 6.40 -24.35 -15.70
C TRP A 68 5.56 -23.36 -14.91
N GLU A 69 4.66 -22.66 -15.56
CA GLU A 69 3.62 -21.80 -14.98
C GLU A 69 2.30 -22.56 -14.93
N GLY A 70 1.19 -21.87 -14.80
CA GLY A 70 -0.13 -22.50 -14.85
C GLY A 70 -1.21 -21.66 -14.18
N GLN A 71 -2.38 -22.25 -14.13
CA GLN A 71 -3.59 -21.59 -13.65
C GLN A 71 -3.53 -21.13 -12.19
N VAL A 72 -2.60 -21.67 -11.41
CA VAL A 72 -2.43 -21.35 -9.99
C VAL A 72 -1.09 -20.69 -9.66
N SER A 73 -0.40 -20.12 -10.66
CA SER A 73 0.72 -19.20 -10.46
C SER A 73 0.30 -18.00 -9.61
N GLY A 74 1.24 -17.26 -9.04
CA GLY A 74 0.88 -16.12 -8.20
C GLY A 74 1.98 -15.65 -7.26
N TYR A 75 1.60 -14.97 -6.18
CA TYR A 75 2.51 -14.34 -5.22
C TYR A 75 3.56 -13.46 -5.91
N VAL A 76 3.03 -12.56 -6.76
CA VAL A 76 3.86 -11.71 -7.62
C VAL A 76 4.47 -10.57 -6.82
N THR A 77 5.75 -10.32 -7.06
CA THR A 77 6.49 -9.13 -6.59
C THR A 77 7.04 -8.39 -7.79
N VAL A 78 6.81 -7.08 -7.88
CA VAL A 78 7.42 -6.21 -8.88
C VAL A 78 8.29 -5.19 -8.17
N LEU A 79 9.56 -5.09 -8.57
CA LEU A 79 10.55 -4.16 -8.02
C LEU A 79 11.09 -3.27 -9.15
N GLN A 80 11.33 -2.02 -8.84
CA GLN A 80 12.10 -1.14 -9.73
C GLN A 80 13.54 -1.09 -9.25
N ASP A 81 14.48 -1.41 -10.14
CA ASP A 81 15.93 -1.44 -9.93
C ASP A 81 16.61 -0.55 -10.99
N GLY A 82 16.71 0.75 -10.71
CA GLY A 82 17.09 1.72 -11.71
C GLY A 82 16.11 1.74 -12.88
N ASP A 83 16.62 1.50 -14.09
CA ASP A 83 15.85 1.45 -15.33
C ASP A 83 15.26 0.07 -15.63
N LEU A 84 15.39 -0.89 -14.71
CA LEU A 84 14.88 -2.24 -14.86
C LEU A 84 13.77 -2.52 -13.87
N PHE A 85 12.64 -2.99 -14.37
CA PHE A 85 11.56 -3.54 -13.57
C PHE A 85 11.73 -5.05 -13.53
N ARG A 86 11.80 -5.61 -12.32
CA ARG A 86 11.97 -7.04 -12.05
C ARG A 86 10.69 -7.60 -11.50
N MET A 87 10.23 -8.70 -12.05
CA MET A 87 9.06 -9.42 -11.59
C MET A 87 9.46 -10.80 -11.12
N TYR A 88 9.00 -11.17 -9.94
CA TYR A 88 9.18 -12.50 -9.34
C TYR A 88 7.81 -13.09 -9.04
N TYR A 89 7.63 -14.37 -9.33
CA TYR A 89 6.34 -15.02 -9.12
C TYR A 89 6.52 -16.53 -8.97
N ARG A 90 5.56 -17.14 -8.31
CA ARG A 90 5.45 -18.59 -8.27
C ARG A 90 4.93 -19.11 -9.61
N GLY A 91 5.67 -20.03 -10.24
CA GLY A 91 5.19 -20.89 -11.29
C GLY A 91 4.71 -22.22 -10.70
N ARG A 92 3.53 -22.67 -11.13
CA ARG A 92 2.95 -23.93 -10.66
C ARG A 92 2.27 -24.64 -11.81
N PRO A 93 2.95 -25.64 -12.41
CA PRO A 93 2.39 -26.46 -13.48
C PRO A 93 1.13 -27.20 -13.04
N LEU A 94 0.22 -27.41 -13.97
CA LEU A 94 -1.01 -28.14 -13.76
C LEU A 94 -0.79 -29.67 -13.83
N THR A 95 -0.11 -30.21 -12.87
CA THR A 95 -0.17 -31.66 -12.65
C THR A 95 -0.79 -31.89 -11.29
N GLY A 96 -2.12 -32.14 -11.31
CA GLY A 96 -2.88 -32.67 -10.21
C GLY A 96 -2.70 -32.04 -8.81
N TYR A 97 -3.70 -31.37 -8.31
CA TYR A 97 -3.93 -31.39 -6.87
C TYR A 97 -4.34 -32.83 -6.55
N GLY A 98 -3.50 -33.64 -6.00
CA GLY A 98 -4.03 -34.87 -5.47
C GLY A 98 -3.07 -35.96 -5.03
N ASP A 99 -2.00 -36.28 -5.72
CA ASP A 99 -1.34 -37.55 -5.42
C ASP A 99 0.14 -37.49 -5.02
N ASN A 100 0.79 -36.35 -5.15
CA ASN A 100 2.11 -36.08 -4.61
C ASN A 100 2.13 -34.61 -4.22
N ASP A 101 2.82 -34.18 -3.18
CA ASP A 101 2.83 -32.78 -2.75
C ASP A 101 3.07 -31.87 -3.96
N PRO A 102 2.03 -31.18 -4.47
CA PRO A 102 2.15 -30.41 -5.70
C PRO A 102 3.11 -29.23 -5.56
N ARG A 103 3.56 -28.93 -4.34
CA ARG A 103 4.55 -27.92 -4.03
C ARG A 103 5.96 -28.36 -4.37
N ALA A 104 6.21 -29.66 -4.47
CA ALA A 104 7.51 -30.19 -4.94
C ALA A 104 7.81 -29.83 -6.40
N GLN A 105 6.78 -29.45 -7.18
CA GLN A 105 6.92 -29.04 -8.58
C GLN A 105 6.82 -27.52 -8.78
N GLU A 106 6.69 -26.76 -7.70
CA GLU A 106 6.64 -25.31 -7.79
C GLU A 106 8.03 -24.72 -8.04
N VAL A 107 8.08 -23.68 -8.85
CA VAL A 107 9.29 -22.91 -9.15
C VAL A 107 9.07 -21.44 -8.84
N THR A 108 10.13 -20.72 -8.50
CA THR A 108 10.12 -19.27 -8.53
C THR A 108 10.61 -18.80 -9.88
N CYS A 109 9.79 -18.04 -10.58
CA CYS A 109 10.07 -17.49 -11.90
C CYS A 109 10.50 -16.03 -11.83
N TYR A 110 11.22 -15.59 -12.85
CA TYR A 110 11.68 -14.24 -13.06
C TYR A 110 11.22 -13.70 -14.41
N ALA A 111 10.78 -12.46 -14.45
CA ALA A 111 10.55 -11.71 -15.68
C ALA A 111 11.06 -10.27 -15.51
N GLU A 112 11.32 -9.59 -16.60
CA GLU A 112 11.86 -8.23 -16.57
C GLU A 112 11.21 -7.34 -17.62
N SER A 113 11.26 -6.01 -17.37
CA SER A 113 10.73 -4.99 -18.25
C SER A 113 11.60 -3.74 -18.18
N ARG A 114 11.64 -2.94 -19.27
CA ARG A 114 12.25 -1.62 -19.29
C ARG A 114 11.27 -0.48 -19.04
N ASP A 115 10.00 -0.76 -19.12
CA ASP A 115 8.93 0.23 -19.00
C ASP A 115 7.93 -0.07 -17.86
N GLY A 116 8.02 -1.26 -17.25
CA GLY A 116 7.06 -1.73 -16.27
C GLY A 116 5.69 -2.09 -16.88
N ILE A 117 5.57 -2.10 -18.20
CA ILE A 117 4.33 -2.35 -18.93
C ILE A 117 4.33 -3.74 -19.54
N THR A 118 5.36 -4.05 -20.31
CA THR A 118 5.50 -5.35 -20.98
C THR A 118 6.67 -6.10 -20.37
N PHE A 119 6.38 -7.25 -19.79
CA PHE A 119 7.38 -8.13 -19.18
C PHE A 119 7.77 -9.26 -20.11
N THR A 120 9.08 -9.50 -20.19
CA THR A 120 9.69 -10.59 -20.94
C THR A 120 10.31 -11.61 -19.98
N ARG A 121 10.38 -12.87 -20.42
CA ARG A 121 10.98 -13.99 -19.69
C ARG A 121 12.32 -14.32 -20.31
N PRO A 122 13.46 -13.93 -19.71
CA PRO A 122 14.76 -14.36 -20.21
C PRO A 122 14.94 -15.87 -19.99
N SER A 123 15.57 -16.55 -20.96
CA SER A 123 16.03 -17.92 -20.76
C SER A 123 17.30 -17.90 -19.91
N LEU A 124 17.18 -18.30 -18.64
CA LEU A 124 18.27 -18.17 -17.65
C LEU A 124 19.15 -19.41 -17.57
N GLY A 125 18.67 -20.57 -17.98
CA GLY A 125 19.44 -21.82 -17.96
C GLY A 125 19.75 -22.37 -16.56
N LEU A 126 19.14 -21.85 -15.50
CA LEU A 126 19.47 -22.20 -14.10
C LEU A 126 18.83 -23.51 -13.67
N ILE A 127 17.56 -23.70 -13.99
CA ILE A 127 16.74 -24.81 -13.52
C ILE A 127 16.38 -25.70 -14.70
N SER A 128 16.48 -27.04 -14.50
CA SER A 128 15.96 -28.02 -15.46
C SER A 128 14.49 -28.28 -15.15
N PHE A 129 13.62 -28.04 -16.12
CA PHE A 129 12.19 -28.31 -16.03
C PHE A 129 11.74 -29.09 -17.27
N GLY A 130 11.12 -30.25 -17.08
CA GLY A 130 10.68 -31.08 -18.20
C GLY A 130 11.77 -31.49 -19.17
N GLY A 131 13.05 -31.59 -18.72
CA GLY A 131 14.20 -31.95 -19.53
C GLY A 131 14.86 -30.83 -20.31
N THR A 132 14.33 -29.59 -20.20
CA THR A 132 14.92 -28.37 -20.81
C THR A 132 15.36 -27.37 -19.74
N ARG A 133 16.35 -26.56 -20.09
CA ARG A 133 16.77 -25.39 -19.30
C ARG A 133 16.35 -24.06 -19.96
N GLU A 134 15.60 -24.11 -21.03
CA GLU A 134 15.08 -22.92 -21.71
C GLU A 134 13.85 -22.36 -20.96
N ASN A 135 14.10 -21.82 -19.78
CA ASN A 135 13.07 -21.27 -18.91
C ASN A 135 13.62 -20.09 -18.07
N ASN A 136 12.72 -19.39 -17.40
CA ASN A 136 13.01 -18.25 -16.53
C ASN A 136 12.90 -18.57 -15.03
N ALA A 137 12.98 -19.85 -14.65
CA ALA A 137 12.97 -20.26 -13.27
C ALA A 137 14.32 -19.96 -12.60
N ILE A 138 14.27 -19.40 -11.39
CA ILE A 138 15.45 -19.03 -10.60
C ILE A 138 15.63 -19.89 -9.34
N LEU A 139 14.55 -20.44 -8.80
CA LEU A 139 14.58 -21.34 -7.64
C LEU A 139 13.64 -22.52 -7.90
N ALA A 140 14.08 -23.72 -7.49
CA ALA A 140 13.28 -24.94 -7.49
C ALA A 140 13.75 -25.88 -6.39
N ASP A 141 12.93 -26.86 -6.03
CA ASP A 141 13.24 -27.96 -5.12
C ASP A 141 13.74 -27.52 -3.72
N ILE A 142 13.37 -26.34 -3.28
CA ILE A 142 13.69 -25.80 -1.95
C ILE A 142 12.47 -25.76 -1.03
N GLY A 143 11.58 -26.75 -1.18
CA GLY A 143 10.42 -26.96 -0.33
C GLY A 143 9.45 -25.78 -0.37
N HIS A 144 8.96 -25.38 0.79
CA HIS A 144 7.96 -24.32 0.90
C HIS A 144 8.46 -22.90 0.51
N VAL A 145 9.77 -22.70 0.32
CA VAL A 145 10.33 -21.41 -0.07
C VAL A 145 9.85 -21.01 -1.47
N THR A 146 9.87 -21.93 -2.45
CA THR A 146 9.41 -21.66 -3.82
C THR A 146 7.92 -21.32 -3.89
N HIS A 147 7.14 -21.73 -2.89
CA HIS A 147 5.71 -21.46 -2.85
C HIS A 147 5.39 -19.96 -2.77
N ASN A 148 6.17 -19.22 -1.99
CA ASN A 148 5.84 -17.83 -1.63
C ASN A 148 7.07 -16.91 -1.55
N PHE A 149 8.13 -17.24 -2.26
CA PHE A 149 9.35 -16.45 -2.27
C PHE A 149 9.07 -14.98 -2.65
N ALA A 150 9.43 -14.07 -1.75
CA ALA A 150 9.18 -12.65 -1.89
C ALA A 150 10.48 -11.85 -1.76
N PRO A 151 11.17 -11.56 -2.87
CA PRO A 151 12.39 -10.76 -2.84
C PRO A 151 12.10 -9.26 -2.71
N PHE A 152 13.11 -8.53 -2.25
CA PHE A 152 13.14 -7.07 -2.19
C PHE A 152 14.55 -6.55 -2.47
N LEU A 153 14.63 -5.30 -2.92
CA LEU A 153 15.86 -4.55 -3.02
C LEU A 153 16.18 -3.97 -1.63
N ASP A 154 17.33 -4.32 -1.08
CA ASP A 154 17.76 -3.83 0.23
C ASP A 154 18.39 -2.45 0.11
N THR A 155 17.70 -1.44 0.61
CA THR A 155 18.12 -0.03 0.57
C THR A 155 18.83 0.41 1.85
N ARG A 156 19.10 -0.51 2.79
CA ARG A 156 19.82 -0.19 4.02
C ARG A 156 21.20 0.40 3.71
N PRO A 157 21.59 1.50 4.33
CA PRO A 157 22.94 2.04 4.18
C PRO A 157 24.02 1.02 4.54
N GLY A 158 25.00 0.85 3.66
CA GLY A 158 26.14 -0.03 3.88
C GLY A 158 25.87 -1.53 3.65
N VAL A 159 24.75 -1.90 3.03
CA VAL A 159 24.51 -3.29 2.64
C VAL A 159 25.58 -3.75 1.64
N PRO A 160 26.20 -4.95 1.83
CA PRO A 160 27.15 -5.50 0.87
C PRO A 160 26.53 -5.69 -0.51
N GLN A 161 27.28 -5.45 -1.58
CA GLN A 161 26.80 -5.67 -2.94
C GLN A 161 26.35 -7.11 -3.18
N SER A 162 26.99 -8.09 -2.52
CA SER A 162 26.59 -9.50 -2.58
C SER A 162 25.21 -9.80 -1.97
N GLU A 163 24.67 -8.86 -1.18
CA GLU A 163 23.39 -8.97 -0.48
C GLU A 163 22.40 -7.89 -0.91
N ARG A 164 22.64 -7.24 -2.03
CA ARG A 164 21.83 -6.13 -2.54
C ARG A 164 20.35 -6.50 -2.71
N PHE A 165 20.08 -7.76 -3.06
CA PHE A 165 18.74 -8.32 -3.01
C PHE A 165 18.64 -9.31 -1.87
N LYS A 166 17.55 -9.25 -1.16
CA LYS A 166 17.17 -10.22 -0.13
C LYS A 166 15.77 -10.75 -0.45
N GLY A 167 15.50 -11.97 -0.02
CA GLY A 167 14.18 -12.57 -0.19
C GLY A 167 13.88 -13.56 0.93
N VAL A 168 12.61 -13.73 1.21
CA VAL A 168 12.13 -14.67 2.23
C VAL A 168 11.04 -15.56 1.66
N GLY A 169 10.96 -16.80 2.16
CA GLY A 169 9.90 -17.74 1.86
C GLY A 169 9.85 -18.84 2.91
N GLY A 170 8.75 -19.56 2.99
CA GLY A 170 8.62 -20.64 3.96
C GLY A 170 7.18 -20.98 4.33
N SER A 171 7.05 -21.78 5.39
CA SER A 171 5.76 -22.23 5.96
C SER A 171 5.77 -22.13 7.48
N SER A 172 4.66 -22.47 8.11
CA SER A 172 4.57 -22.57 9.57
C SER A 172 5.55 -23.61 10.14
N GLU A 173 5.89 -24.64 9.37
CA GLU A 173 6.80 -25.73 9.78
C GLU A 173 8.26 -25.32 9.61
N SER A 174 8.61 -24.73 8.45
CA SER A 174 9.98 -24.32 8.14
C SER A 174 10.40 -23.00 8.79
N GLY A 175 9.47 -22.17 9.21
CA GLY A 175 9.71 -20.75 9.45
C GLY A 175 10.00 -20.00 8.16
N LEU A 176 10.35 -18.72 8.25
CA LEU A 176 10.82 -17.92 7.12
C LEU A 176 12.33 -18.10 6.94
N VAL A 177 12.73 -18.62 5.80
CA VAL A 177 14.12 -18.80 5.38
C VAL A 177 14.53 -17.64 4.50
N ALA A 178 15.71 -17.10 4.74
CA ALA A 178 16.24 -15.94 4.03
C ALA A 178 17.25 -16.33 2.95
N TYR A 179 17.18 -15.60 1.84
CA TYR A 179 18.09 -15.72 0.71
C TYR A 179 18.64 -14.33 0.36
N VAL A 180 19.85 -14.32 -0.21
CA VAL A 180 20.53 -13.11 -0.69
C VAL A 180 21.02 -13.28 -2.10
N SER A 181 21.15 -12.17 -2.83
CA SER A 181 21.67 -12.14 -4.18
C SER A 181 22.32 -10.79 -4.50
N ALA A 182 23.37 -10.80 -5.29
CA ALA A 182 24.01 -9.60 -5.81
C ALA A 182 23.25 -9.00 -7.00
N ASP A 183 22.58 -9.84 -7.81
CA ASP A 183 22.00 -9.49 -9.10
C ASP A 183 20.47 -9.67 -9.18
N GLY A 184 19.85 -10.25 -8.14
CA GLY A 184 18.42 -10.51 -8.09
C GLY A 184 17.99 -11.75 -8.91
N ILE A 185 18.93 -12.56 -9.38
CA ILE A 185 18.70 -13.79 -10.15
C ILE A 185 19.31 -15.00 -9.44
N HIS A 186 20.57 -14.89 -9.07
CA HIS A 186 21.31 -15.96 -8.40
C HIS A 186 21.18 -15.80 -6.88
N PHE A 187 20.13 -16.40 -6.34
CA PHE A 187 19.88 -16.40 -4.89
C PHE A 187 20.57 -17.58 -4.20
N GLN A 188 21.21 -17.28 -3.08
CA GLN A 188 21.78 -18.27 -2.18
C GLN A 188 21.20 -18.12 -0.78
N LYS A 189 21.11 -19.20 -0.06
CA LYS A 189 20.61 -19.22 1.31
C LYS A 189 21.53 -18.38 2.20
N LEU A 190 20.96 -17.45 2.98
CA LEU A 190 21.73 -16.58 3.86
C LEU A 190 22.31 -17.34 5.07
N GLN A 191 21.50 -18.22 5.65
CA GLN A 191 21.87 -19.07 6.80
C GLN A 191 20.97 -20.31 6.88
N GLU A 192 21.42 -21.33 7.61
CA GLU A 192 20.67 -22.60 7.72
C GLU A 192 19.37 -22.47 8.53
N LYS A 193 19.38 -21.66 9.60
CA LYS A 193 18.22 -21.46 10.46
C LYS A 193 17.25 -20.45 9.85
N PRO A 194 15.94 -20.64 10.03
CA PRO A 194 14.98 -19.59 9.67
C PRO A 194 15.25 -18.31 10.46
N ILE A 195 14.95 -17.16 9.84
CA ILE A 195 15.10 -15.86 10.49
C ILE A 195 13.90 -15.50 11.36
N ILE A 196 12.71 -16.01 11.04
CA ILE A 196 11.47 -15.79 11.79
C ILE A 196 10.72 -17.11 11.92
N THR A 197 10.17 -17.37 13.09
CA THR A 197 9.32 -18.51 13.38
C THR A 197 7.99 -18.07 14.01
N GLY A 198 7.01 -18.96 14.06
CA GLY A 198 5.77 -18.68 14.79
C GLY A 198 4.70 -17.92 14.01
N GLY A 199 4.70 -18.01 12.67
CA GLY A 199 3.68 -17.42 11.80
C GLY A 199 3.00 -18.42 10.89
N ALA A 200 1.89 -18.03 10.27
CA ALA A 200 1.22 -18.78 9.19
C ALA A 200 1.76 -18.34 7.83
N PHE A 201 3.01 -18.67 7.58
CA PHE A 201 3.80 -18.16 6.47
C PHE A 201 3.40 -18.69 5.09
N ASP A 202 2.44 -19.59 4.99
CA ASP A 202 1.81 -20.02 3.74
C ASP A 202 1.00 -18.86 3.10
N SER A 203 1.70 -17.80 2.77
CA SER A 203 1.25 -16.59 2.11
C SER A 203 2.46 -15.81 1.66
N GLN A 204 2.28 -14.73 0.89
CA GLN A 204 3.39 -13.84 0.60
C GLN A 204 3.79 -13.07 1.86
N ASN A 205 5.08 -13.14 2.22
CA ASN A 205 5.64 -12.49 3.40
C ASN A 205 6.52 -11.34 2.94
N ASN A 206 6.24 -10.12 3.41
CA ASN A 206 6.87 -8.92 2.86
C ASN A 206 7.88 -8.34 3.81
N VAL A 207 9.11 -8.19 3.34
CA VAL A 207 10.18 -7.52 4.06
C VAL A 207 10.70 -6.34 3.25
N PHE A 208 11.04 -5.25 3.93
CA PHE A 208 11.77 -4.14 3.35
C PHE A 208 12.56 -3.40 4.44
N TRP A 209 13.58 -2.64 4.04
CA TRP A 209 14.24 -1.66 4.91
C TRP A 209 13.38 -0.40 4.98
N SER A 210 13.13 0.09 6.17
CA SER A 210 12.45 1.36 6.41
C SER A 210 13.44 2.45 6.81
N ASP A 211 13.65 3.42 5.94
CA ASP A 211 14.42 4.62 6.28
C ASP A 211 13.72 5.47 7.34
N HIS A 212 12.39 5.35 7.45
CA HIS A 212 11.63 6.07 8.46
C HIS A 212 11.82 5.50 9.86
N GLU A 213 11.79 4.17 9.99
CA GLU A 213 11.94 3.47 11.28
C GLU A 213 13.38 3.01 11.53
N GLN A 214 14.30 3.17 10.56
CA GLN A 214 15.70 2.74 10.63
C GLN A 214 15.87 1.25 10.98
N CYS A 215 15.00 0.41 10.43
CA CYS A 215 15.02 -1.04 10.61
C CYS A 215 14.39 -1.78 9.43
N TYR A 216 14.63 -3.07 9.34
CA TYR A 216 13.84 -3.96 8.51
C TYR A 216 12.47 -4.15 9.15
N VAL A 217 11.43 -4.13 8.33
CA VAL A 217 10.06 -4.41 8.73
C VAL A 217 9.60 -5.65 7.97
N CYS A 218 9.08 -6.64 8.68
CA CYS A 218 8.47 -7.81 8.09
C CYS A 218 6.99 -7.88 8.44
N PHE A 219 6.14 -7.98 7.43
CA PHE A 219 4.72 -8.27 7.58
C PHE A 219 4.43 -9.68 7.10
N PHE A 220 3.72 -10.44 7.90
CA PHE A 220 3.33 -11.82 7.59
C PHE A 220 1.95 -12.16 8.14
N ARG A 221 1.41 -13.29 7.70
CA ARG A 221 0.09 -13.74 8.12
C ARG A 221 0.15 -14.52 9.44
N THR A 222 -0.84 -14.28 10.29
CA THR A 222 -1.23 -15.11 11.42
C THR A 222 -2.74 -15.34 11.39
N PHE A 223 -3.28 -15.97 12.43
CA PHE A 223 -4.71 -16.11 12.64
C PHE A 223 -5.09 -15.56 14.01
N LYS A 224 -6.16 -14.75 14.03
CA LYS A 224 -6.75 -14.20 15.24
C LYS A 224 -8.24 -14.57 15.27
N ASN A 225 -8.63 -15.39 16.22
CA ASN A 225 -10.01 -15.91 16.33
C ASN A 225 -10.52 -16.54 15.02
N GLY A 226 -9.67 -17.30 14.32
CA GLY A 226 -10.01 -17.93 13.05
C GLY A 226 -9.95 -17.01 11.83
N VAL A 227 -9.75 -15.69 12.00
CA VAL A 227 -9.62 -14.73 10.92
C VAL A 227 -8.14 -14.60 10.50
N ARG A 228 -7.87 -14.58 9.20
CA ARG A 228 -6.53 -14.29 8.67
C ARG A 228 -6.14 -12.86 9.01
N TRP A 229 -5.06 -12.73 9.77
CA TRP A 229 -4.60 -11.47 10.34
C TRP A 229 -3.20 -11.10 9.83
N ILE A 230 -2.83 -9.84 9.98
CA ILE A 230 -1.49 -9.35 9.65
C ILE A 230 -0.72 -9.13 10.96
N THR A 231 0.48 -9.65 11.02
CA THR A 231 1.40 -9.52 12.13
C THR A 231 2.71 -8.91 11.63
N ARG A 232 3.37 -8.15 12.48
CA ARG A 232 4.59 -7.41 12.19
C ARG A 232 5.71 -7.81 13.14
N THR A 233 6.94 -7.79 12.63
CA THR A 233 8.17 -7.82 13.41
C THR A 233 9.23 -6.94 12.75
N THR A 234 10.25 -6.54 13.50
CA THR A 234 11.32 -5.66 13.01
C THR A 234 12.70 -6.20 13.36
N SER A 235 13.73 -5.76 12.62
CA SER A 235 15.12 -6.11 12.86
C SER A 235 16.05 -4.97 12.42
N THR A 236 17.10 -4.72 13.15
CA THR A 236 18.14 -3.76 12.76
C THR A 236 19.24 -4.38 11.89
N ASP A 237 19.36 -5.70 11.92
CA ASP A 237 20.46 -6.44 11.27
C ASP A 237 20.02 -7.53 10.28
N PHE A 238 18.70 -7.78 10.16
CA PHE A 238 18.09 -8.84 9.37
C PHE A 238 18.21 -10.26 9.95
N PHE A 239 18.95 -10.45 11.02
CA PHE A 239 19.19 -11.74 11.67
C PHE A 239 18.38 -11.89 12.97
N ASN A 240 18.35 -10.83 13.76
CA ASN A 240 17.66 -10.80 15.05
C ASN A 240 16.38 -9.99 14.96
N TRP A 241 15.24 -10.66 15.14
CA TRP A 241 13.93 -10.06 15.00
C TRP A 241 13.26 -9.88 16.36
N THR A 242 12.57 -8.75 16.50
CA THR A 242 11.79 -8.48 17.72
C THR A 242 10.63 -9.47 17.88
N PRO A 243 10.08 -9.64 19.09
CA PRO A 243 8.81 -10.34 19.24
C PRO A 243 7.76 -9.76 18.28
N SER A 244 7.03 -10.65 17.62
CA SER A 244 6.01 -10.24 16.66
C SER A 244 4.80 -9.61 17.34
N VAL A 245 4.19 -8.62 16.69
CA VAL A 245 3.03 -7.87 17.19
C VAL A 245 1.93 -7.89 16.13
N ASP A 246 0.71 -8.20 16.55
CA ASP A 246 -0.45 -8.12 15.68
C ASP A 246 -0.74 -6.68 15.28
N MET A 247 -0.97 -6.45 13.99
CA MET A 247 -1.41 -5.13 13.53
C MET A 247 -2.82 -4.82 14.04
N THR A 248 -3.04 -3.56 14.35
CA THR A 248 -4.35 -3.02 14.71
C THR A 248 -4.97 -2.27 13.53
N PHE A 249 -6.29 -2.25 13.44
CA PHE A 249 -7.03 -1.62 12.34
C PHE A 249 -8.05 -0.57 12.86
N GLY A 250 -7.88 -0.09 14.11
CA GLY A 250 -8.85 0.80 14.73
C GLY A 250 -10.24 0.15 14.82
N ASP A 251 -11.27 0.89 14.42
CA ASP A 251 -12.66 0.45 14.45
C ASP A 251 -13.11 -0.30 13.19
N ALA A 252 -12.17 -0.61 12.27
CA ALA A 252 -12.49 -1.36 11.06
C ALA A 252 -12.96 -2.79 11.40
N PRO A 253 -13.90 -3.35 10.62
CA PRO A 253 -14.38 -4.70 10.85
C PRO A 253 -13.27 -5.74 10.68
N ASN A 254 -13.38 -6.84 11.42
CA ASN A 254 -12.47 -7.97 11.25
C ASN A 254 -12.78 -8.70 9.95
N GLU A 255 -11.87 -8.62 9.00
CA GLU A 255 -11.96 -9.23 7.68
C GLU A 255 -10.76 -10.14 7.44
N HIS A 256 -10.94 -11.22 6.66
CA HIS A 256 -9.81 -12.03 6.22
C HIS A 256 -8.95 -11.26 5.23
N LEU A 257 -7.75 -10.86 5.64
CA LEU A 257 -6.73 -10.29 4.76
C LEU A 257 -5.76 -11.43 4.36
N TYR A 258 -6.01 -12.04 3.19
CA TYR A 258 -5.31 -13.27 2.80
C TYR A 258 -3.84 -13.01 2.48
N THR A 259 -3.56 -12.01 1.63
CA THR A 259 -2.23 -11.49 1.37
C THR A 259 -2.15 -10.04 1.80
N ASN A 260 -0.96 -9.60 2.17
CA ASN A 260 -0.66 -8.22 2.50
C ASN A 260 0.57 -7.79 1.69
N GLN A 261 0.44 -6.75 0.87
CA GLN A 261 1.49 -6.27 -0.04
C GLN A 261 2.06 -4.93 0.42
N THR A 262 2.15 -4.73 1.73
CA THR A 262 2.67 -3.48 2.30
C THR A 262 4.14 -3.27 1.96
N SER A 263 4.44 -2.07 1.51
CA SER A 263 5.80 -1.56 1.30
C SER A 263 5.84 -0.05 1.50
N ALA A 264 7.04 0.50 1.68
CA ALA A 264 7.24 1.94 1.69
C ALA A 264 6.85 2.53 0.33
N TYR A 265 6.12 3.65 0.33
CA TYR A 265 5.73 4.31 -0.92
C TYR A 265 6.94 5.02 -1.54
N PHE A 266 7.17 4.79 -2.81
CA PHE A 266 8.43 5.18 -3.49
C PHE A 266 8.73 6.70 -3.52
N ARG A 267 7.71 7.56 -3.40
CA ARG A 267 7.87 9.03 -3.36
C ARG A 267 7.76 9.64 -1.95
N ALA A 268 7.26 8.85 -0.98
CA ALA A 268 7.10 9.25 0.41
C ALA A 268 7.34 8.03 1.31
N PRO A 269 8.60 7.58 1.51
CA PRO A 269 8.91 6.29 2.15
C PRO A 269 8.48 6.18 3.62
N HIS A 270 8.13 7.27 4.27
CA HIS A 270 7.53 7.30 5.60
C HIS A 270 6.04 6.92 5.62
N ILE A 271 5.42 6.77 4.44
CA ILE A 271 4.07 6.26 4.27
C ILE A 271 4.18 4.83 3.72
N TYR A 272 3.64 3.87 4.45
CA TYR A 272 3.51 2.50 3.97
C TYR A 272 2.17 2.34 3.30
N VAL A 273 2.19 1.87 2.08
CA VAL A 273 0.99 1.54 1.30
C VAL A 273 0.90 0.03 1.17
N GLY A 274 -0.19 -0.52 1.65
CA GLY A 274 -0.52 -1.92 1.58
C GLY A 274 -1.74 -2.14 0.70
N THR A 275 -1.59 -2.97 -0.33
CA THR A 275 -2.74 -3.53 -1.03
C THR A 275 -2.93 -4.96 -0.53
N ALA A 276 -4.10 -5.26 0.04
CA ALA A 276 -4.38 -6.57 0.61
C ALA A 276 -5.49 -7.28 -0.17
N ALA A 277 -5.35 -8.59 -0.29
CA ALA A 277 -6.43 -9.42 -0.79
C ALA A 277 -7.43 -9.65 0.35
N ARG A 278 -8.59 -9.01 0.29
CA ARG A 278 -9.70 -9.29 1.17
C ARG A 278 -10.42 -10.53 0.67
N PHE A 279 -10.56 -11.53 1.53
CA PHE A 279 -11.02 -12.84 1.18
C PHE A 279 -12.30 -13.20 1.94
N TRP A 280 -13.28 -13.71 1.22
CA TRP A 280 -14.56 -14.14 1.78
C TRP A 280 -14.72 -15.65 1.59
N PRO A 281 -14.44 -16.47 2.61
CA PRO A 281 -14.75 -17.89 2.57
C PRO A 281 -16.26 -18.08 2.50
N ASP A 282 -16.70 -19.15 1.87
CA ASP A 282 -18.12 -19.56 1.77
C ASP A 282 -19.06 -18.53 1.12
N ARG A 283 -18.51 -17.51 0.41
CA ARG A 283 -19.29 -16.52 -0.30
C ARG A 283 -19.40 -16.89 -1.78
N ARG A 284 -20.43 -17.65 -2.10
CA ARG A 284 -20.75 -18.02 -3.48
C ARG A 284 -21.29 -16.81 -4.24
N SER A 285 -20.54 -16.37 -5.24
CA SER A 285 -20.93 -15.23 -6.08
C SER A 285 -21.53 -15.70 -7.41
N LEU A 286 -21.19 -16.89 -7.87
CA LEU A 286 -21.65 -17.46 -9.15
C LEU A 286 -22.81 -18.42 -8.96
N THR A 287 -23.78 -18.37 -9.90
CA THR A 287 -24.86 -19.35 -9.98
C THR A 287 -24.35 -20.69 -10.50
N GLY A 288 -25.13 -21.77 -10.34
CA GLY A 288 -24.79 -23.10 -10.90
C GLY A 288 -24.56 -23.06 -12.41
N ASP A 289 -25.42 -22.36 -13.15
CA ASP A 289 -25.30 -22.22 -14.61
C ASP A 289 -24.02 -21.46 -15.01
N GLN A 290 -23.66 -20.42 -14.27
CA GLN A 290 -22.40 -19.69 -14.47
C GLN A 290 -21.16 -20.56 -14.19
N VAL A 291 -21.18 -21.34 -13.10
CA VAL A 291 -20.11 -22.31 -12.77
C VAL A 291 -19.96 -23.32 -13.91
N ALA A 292 -21.07 -23.88 -14.42
CA ALA A 292 -21.05 -24.82 -15.51
C ALA A 292 -20.56 -24.20 -16.82
N SER A 293 -21.01 -22.97 -17.14
CA SER A 293 -20.61 -22.27 -18.38
C SER A 293 -19.11 -21.93 -18.37
N LEU A 294 -18.54 -21.63 -17.21
CA LEU A 294 -17.11 -21.35 -17.03
C LEU A 294 -16.26 -22.62 -16.88
N LYS A 295 -16.89 -23.80 -16.85
CA LYS A 295 -16.23 -25.11 -16.66
C LYS A 295 -15.31 -25.14 -15.43
N LEU A 296 -15.73 -24.49 -14.32
CA LEU A 296 -14.90 -24.36 -13.13
C LEU A 296 -14.65 -25.70 -12.42
N ASP A 297 -15.51 -26.67 -12.61
CA ASP A 297 -15.33 -28.04 -12.09
C ASP A 297 -14.23 -28.81 -12.83
N GLU A 298 -13.91 -28.41 -14.07
CA GLU A 298 -12.89 -29.04 -14.91
C GLU A 298 -11.53 -28.31 -14.81
N ALA A 299 -11.54 -27.02 -14.44
CA ALA A 299 -10.38 -26.13 -14.58
C ALA A 299 -9.25 -26.46 -13.63
N VAL A 300 -9.55 -26.73 -12.35
CA VAL A 300 -8.60 -27.14 -11.30
C VAL A 300 -9.35 -27.97 -10.28
N ASN A 301 -8.76 -29.05 -9.84
CA ASN A 301 -9.32 -29.85 -8.73
C ASN A 301 -9.17 -29.09 -7.37
N TYR A 302 -9.72 -27.89 -7.32
CA TYR A 302 -9.77 -27.03 -6.12
C TYR A 302 -11.24 -26.68 -5.81
N PRO A 303 -11.86 -27.40 -4.87
CA PRO A 303 -13.29 -27.24 -4.56
C PRO A 303 -13.66 -25.82 -4.11
N GLY A 304 -12.76 -25.09 -3.46
CA GLY A 304 -12.97 -23.71 -3.00
C GLY A 304 -13.07 -22.67 -4.12
N LEU A 305 -12.63 -22.97 -5.35
CA LEU A 305 -12.56 -22.00 -6.44
C LEU A 305 -13.91 -21.31 -6.72
N LYS A 306 -15.01 -22.05 -6.68
CA LYS A 306 -16.38 -21.59 -6.93
C LYS A 306 -17.16 -21.20 -5.66
N LEU A 307 -16.58 -21.42 -4.49
CA LEU A 307 -17.25 -21.21 -3.20
C LEU A 307 -16.82 -19.94 -2.49
N GLU A 308 -15.76 -19.32 -2.94
CA GLU A 308 -15.08 -18.20 -2.29
C GLU A 308 -14.96 -17.04 -3.26
N SER A 309 -14.85 -15.84 -2.74
CA SER A 309 -14.59 -14.64 -3.54
C SER A 309 -13.56 -13.73 -2.86
N SER A 310 -12.95 -12.86 -3.64
CA SER A 310 -11.96 -11.92 -3.15
C SER A 310 -11.96 -10.62 -3.96
N ASP A 311 -11.51 -9.56 -3.31
CA ASP A 311 -11.24 -8.27 -3.92
C ASP A 311 -9.97 -7.66 -3.29
N ALA A 312 -9.52 -6.52 -3.79
CA ALA A 312 -8.38 -5.82 -3.22
C ALA A 312 -8.82 -4.60 -2.43
N VAL A 313 -8.20 -4.40 -1.25
CA VAL A 313 -8.46 -3.25 -0.36
C VAL A 313 -7.16 -2.49 -0.09
N LEU A 314 -7.29 -1.23 0.31
CA LEU A 314 -6.18 -0.35 0.67
C LEU A 314 -5.98 -0.33 2.18
N LEU A 315 -4.72 -0.43 2.58
CA LEU A 315 -4.23 -0.21 3.95
C LEU A 315 -3.14 0.85 3.89
N THR A 316 -3.08 1.73 4.88
CA THR A 316 -1.95 2.65 5.03
C THR A 316 -1.39 2.57 6.44
N SER A 317 -0.10 2.87 6.59
CA SER A 317 0.54 2.95 7.90
C SER A 317 1.67 3.97 7.87
N ARG A 318 1.98 4.54 9.02
CA ARG A 318 3.12 5.44 9.21
C ARG A 318 4.14 4.87 10.17
N GLY A 319 4.30 3.54 10.09
CA GLY A 319 5.13 2.75 11.02
C GLY A 319 4.35 2.24 12.24
N GLY A 320 5.07 1.55 13.13
CA GLY A 320 4.45 0.93 14.31
C GLY A 320 3.51 -0.23 13.95
N ASP A 321 2.58 -0.52 14.83
CA ASP A 321 1.67 -1.68 14.78
C ASP A 321 0.24 -1.32 14.35
N ARG A 322 0.06 -0.16 13.71
CA ARG A 322 -1.26 0.31 13.28
C ARG A 322 -1.35 0.46 11.77
N TYR A 323 -2.44 -0.06 11.21
CA TYR A 323 -2.94 0.30 9.89
C TYR A 323 -4.14 1.25 10.00
N ASP A 324 -4.18 2.23 9.14
CA ASP A 324 -5.39 2.99 8.85
C ASP A 324 -6.18 2.28 7.75
N ARG A 325 -7.47 2.04 8.05
CA ARG A 325 -8.49 1.54 7.14
C ARG A 325 -9.47 2.68 6.82
N THR A 326 -8.91 3.82 6.37
CA THR A 326 -9.70 4.99 5.97
C THR A 326 -10.79 4.63 4.97
N PHE A 327 -10.48 3.69 4.07
CA PHE A 327 -11.42 3.16 3.09
C PHE A 327 -11.73 1.70 3.41
N LEU A 328 -13.00 1.42 3.71
CA LEU A 328 -13.49 0.06 3.93
C LEU A 328 -13.96 -0.61 2.64
N GLU A 329 -14.27 0.19 1.61
CA GLU A 329 -14.63 -0.29 0.29
C GLU A 329 -13.45 -0.88 -0.47
N SER A 330 -13.76 -1.60 -1.53
CA SER A 330 -12.78 -2.23 -2.42
C SER A 330 -12.05 -1.19 -3.26
N LEU A 331 -10.71 -1.23 -3.26
CA LEU A 331 -9.86 -0.50 -4.19
C LEU A 331 -10.00 -1.08 -5.61
N VAL A 332 -10.00 -2.41 -5.74
CA VAL A 332 -10.17 -3.11 -7.02
C VAL A 332 -11.22 -4.19 -6.87
N ARG A 333 -12.34 -3.99 -7.55
CA ARG A 333 -13.45 -4.96 -7.60
C ARG A 333 -13.19 -6.05 -8.64
N PRO A 334 -13.85 -7.22 -8.55
CA PRO A 334 -13.76 -8.27 -9.58
C PRO A 334 -14.17 -7.81 -10.98
N GLY A 335 -15.08 -6.84 -11.09
CA GLY A 335 -15.58 -6.34 -12.37
C GLY A 335 -16.64 -7.24 -12.99
N THR A 336 -16.88 -7.05 -14.30
CA THR A 336 -17.93 -7.74 -15.04
C THR A 336 -17.51 -9.10 -15.61
N ASP A 337 -16.20 -9.41 -15.65
CA ASP A 337 -15.73 -10.74 -16.02
C ASP A 337 -16.04 -11.73 -14.89
N LEU A 338 -16.97 -12.65 -15.13
CA LEU A 338 -17.39 -13.64 -14.15
C LEU A 338 -16.24 -14.52 -13.64
N LYS A 339 -15.19 -14.69 -14.43
CA LYS A 339 -13.99 -15.46 -14.03
C LYS A 339 -13.26 -14.87 -12.84
N ASN A 340 -13.41 -13.57 -12.60
CA ASN A 340 -12.82 -12.89 -11.44
C ASN A 340 -13.63 -13.05 -10.15
N TRP A 341 -14.82 -13.65 -10.21
CA TRP A 341 -15.65 -13.94 -9.04
C TRP A 341 -15.37 -15.32 -8.43
N THR A 342 -14.13 -15.77 -8.59
CA THR A 342 -13.62 -17.02 -8.05
C THR A 342 -12.58 -16.78 -6.96
N ALA A 343 -12.30 -17.79 -6.14
CA ALA A 343 -11.31 -17.76 -5.10
C ALA A 343 -9.93 -17.31 -5.63
N ARG A 344 -9.27 -16.48 -4.87
CA ARG A 344 -7.89 -15.98 -5.12
C ARG A 344 -7.70 -15.18 -6.42
N SER A 345 -8.74 -14.97 -7.22
CA SER A 345 -8.73 -13.90 -8.21
C SER A 345 -8.64 -12.54 -7.52
N ASN A 346 -8.13 -11.52 -8.21
CA ASN A 346 -7.98 -10.15 -7.67
C ASN A 346 -6.97 -10.01 -6.52
N TYR A 347 -6.00 -10.92 -6.41
CA TYR A 347 -4.91 -10.74 -5.45
C TYR A 347 -3.89 -9.76 -6.03
N PRO A 348 -3.60 -8.65 -5.30
CA PRO A 348 -2.59 -7.69 -5.72
C PRO A 348 -1.19 -8.32 -5.69
N ALA A 349 -0.34 -7.92 -6.62
CA ALA A 349 1.08 -8.10 -6.53
C ALA A 349 1.68 -7.11 -5.52
N ARG A 350 2.82 -7.45 -4.95
CA ARG A 350 3.65 -6.49 -4.22
C ARG A 350 4.33 -5.54 -5.21
N GLY A 351 4.29 -4.25 -4.91
CA GLY A 351 4.97 -3.19 -5.65
C GLY A 351 4.01 -2.26 -6.37
N ILE A 352 4.17 -0.97 -6.05
CA ILE A 352 3.61 0.15 -6.79
C ILE A 352 4.82 0.89 -7.36
N VAL A 353 4.89 1.01 -8.69
CA VAL A 353 6.06 1.51 -9.41
C VAL A 353 5.70 2.64 -10.37
N ALA A 354 6.64 3.56 -10.61
CA ALA A 354 6.46 4.60 -11.61
C ALA A 354 6.59 4.01 -13.03
N THR A 355 5.57 4.13 -13.86
CA THR A 355 5.57 3.64 -15.24
C THR A 355 5.44 4.75 -16.28
N GLY A 356 5.44 6.00 -15.83
CA GLY A 356 5.44 7.18 -16.67
C GLY A 356 5.66 8.45 -15.84
N PRO A 357 5.83 9.61 -16.48
CA PRO A 357 6.07 10.87 -15.78
C PRO A 357 4.95 11.26 -14.81
N ALA A 358 3.70 10.89 -15.14
CA ALA A 358 2.52 11.19 -14.35
C ALA A 358 1.73 9.92 -13.99
N GLU A 359 2.30 8.74 -14.24
CA GLU A 359 1.63 7.46 -14.08
C GLU A 359 2.41 6.55 -13.14
N MET A 360 1.69 5.85 -12.28
CA MET A 360 2.19 4.71 -11.53
C MET A 360 1.31 3.49 -11.76
N SER A 361 1.91 2.32 -11.64
CA SER A 361 1.23 1.04 -11.84
C SER A 361 1.27 0.17 -10.60
N MET A 362 0.19 -0.55 -10.40
CA MET A 362 0.11 -1.76 -9.59
C MET A 362 -0.32 -2.94 -10.49
N TYR A 363 -0.13 -4.16 -10.00
CA TYR A 363 -0.48 -5.34 -10.76
C TYR A 363 -1.41 -6.22 -9.94
N ILE A 364 -2.33 -6.91 -10.62
CA ILE A 364 -3.31 -7.77 -9.96
C ILE A 364 -3.54 -9.04 -10.78
N GLN A 365 -3.60 -10.19 -10.11
CA GLN A 365 -3.90 -11.43 -10.82
C GLN A 365 -5.40 -11.54 -11.11
N ARG A 366 -5.71 -12.08 -12.31
CA ARG A 366 -7.05 -12.26 -12.82
C ARG A 366 -7.27 -13.71 -13.25
N ASN A 367 -8.50 -14.18 -13.15
CA ASN A 367 -8.90 -15.50 -13.60
C ASN A 367 -8.09 -16.65 -12.96
N TYR A 368 -7.77 -16.52 -11.67
CA TYR A 368 -7.00 -17.53 -10.94
C TYR A 368 -7.71 -18.89 -11.00
N GLY A 369 -6.92 -19.96 -11.15
CA GLY A 369 -7.43 -21.31 -11.26
C GLY A 369 -8.04 -21.66 -12.62
N GLN A 370 -7.86 -20.81 -13.64
CA GLN A 370 -8.46 -20.97 -14.96
C GLN A 370 -7.42 -20.87 -16.08
N PRO A 371 -7.66 -21.49 -17.25
CA PRO A 371 -6.70 -21.47 -18.37
C PRO A 371 -6.37 -20.07 -18.90
N THR A 372 -7.18 -19.08 -18.55
CA THR A 372 -7.00 -17.67 -18.93
C THR A 372 -6.35 -16.83 -17.83
N HIS A 373 -5.70 -17.45 -16.85
CA HIS A 373 -5.02 -16.77 -15.76
C HIS A 373 -3.93 -15.82 -16.26
N TYR A 374 -3.93 -14.57 -15.76
CA TYR A 374 -2.99 -13.55 -16.16
C TYR A 374 -2.77 -12.51 -15.06
N LEU A 375 -1.74 -11.71 -15.22
CA LEU A 375 -1.47 -10.53 -14.43
C LEU A 375 -1.91 -9.29 -15.21
N GLU A 376 -2.84 -8.52 -14.65
CA GLU A 376 -3.29 -7.24 -15.19
C GLU A 376 -2.46 -6.11 -14.58
N ARG A 377 -2.02 -5.16 -15.42
CA ARG A 377 -1.51 -3.87 -14.98
C ARG A 377 -2.69 -2.92 -14.75
N LEU A 378 -2.69 -2.27 -13.63
CA LEU A 378 -3.64 -1.22 -13.26
C LEU A 378 -2.88 0.10 -13.07
N THR A 379 -3.39 1.17 -13.64
CA THR A 379 -2.73 2.48 -13.61
C THR A 379 -3.47 3.48 -12.75
N PHE A 380 -2.69 4.33 -12.12
CA PHE A 380 -3.15 5.50 -11.37
C PHE A 380 -2.32 6.73 -11.80
N ARG A 381 -2.87 7.90 -11.57
CA ARG A 381 -2.05 9.11 -11.48
C ARG A 381 -0.97 8.92 -10.41
N THR A 382 0.21 9.43 -10.62
CA THR A 382 1.26 9.47 -9.59
C THR A 382 0.73 10.14 -8.32
N ASP A 383 0.93 9.52 -7.15
CA ASP A 383 0.36 9.86 -5.82
C ASP A 383 -1.18 9.77 -5.73
N GLY A 384 -1.86 9.30 -6.76
CA GLY A 384 -3.32 9.39 -6.92
C GLY A 384 -4.08 8.11 -6.60
N ILE A 385 -3.75 7.36 -5.54
CA ILE A 385 -4.59 6.24 -5.08
C ILE A 385 -5.86 6.75 -4.41
N ALA A 386 -5.77 7.89 -3.72
CA ALA A 386 -6.88 8.60 -3.11
C ALA A 386 -6.67 10.09 -3.21
N ALA A 387 -7.73 10.86 -2.97
CA ALA A 387 -7.71 12.32 -2.97
C ALA A 387 -8.72 12.89 -1.98
N VAL A 388 -8.49 14.12 -1.53
CA VAL A 388 -9.58 14.96 -1.05
C VAL A 388 -10.33 15.46 -2.27
N HIS A 389 -11.59 15.07 -2.39
CA HIS A 389 -12.47 15.38 -3.52
C HIS A 389 -13.48 16.46 -3.17
N ALA A 390 -13.60 17.46 -4.01
CA ALA A 390 -14.67 18.45 -4.00
C ALA A 390 -15.55 18.29 -5.25
N GLY A 391 -16.86 18.17 -5.06
CA GLY A 391 -17.81 18.22 -6.17
C GLY A 391 -18.00 19.65 -6.70
N TYR A 392 -19.05 19.86 -7.51
CA TYR A 392 -19.33 21.16 -8.13
C TYR A 392 -19.67 22.26 -7.10
N GLN A 393 -20.24 21.90 -5.95
CA GLN A 393 -20.43 22.85 -4.85
C GLN A 393 -19.11 23.03 -4.11
N PRO A 394 -18.71 24.29 -3.81
CA PRO A 394 -17.49 24.53 -3.05
C PRO A 394 -17.49 23.84 -1.69
N GLY A 395 -16.33 23.32 -1.31
CA GLY A 395 -16.11 22.75 0.01
C GLY A 395 -14.74 23.13 0.56
N GLU A 396 -14.48 22.76 1.79
CA GLU A 396 -13.27 23.16 2.51
C GLU A 396 -12.62 21.98 3.24
N MET A 397 -11.31 21.99 3.28
CA MET A 397 -10.50 21.11 4.13
C MET A 397 -9.54 21.97 4.95
N LEU A 398 -9.44 21.65 6.23
CA LEU A 398 -8.49 22.25 7.17
C LEU A 398 -7.52 21.17 7.67
N THR A 399 -6.23 21.48 7.65
CA THR A 399 -5.23 20.58 8.24
C THR A 399 -5.15 20.73 9.75
N LYS A 400 -4.62 19.73 10.42
CA LYS A 400 -4.08 19.85 11.78
C LYS A 400 -2.99 20.90 11.81
N VAL A 401 -2.59 21.31 13.01
CA VAL A 401 -1.42 22.17 13.19
C VAL A 401 -0.18 21.44 12.76
N LEU A 402 0.64 22.07 11.95
CA LEU A 402 1.86 21.48 11.41
C LEU A 402 3.02 22.50 11.39
N THR A 403 4.24 21.99 11.34
CA THR A 403 5.46 22.77 11.04
C THR A 403 6.11 22.19 9.80
N PHE A 404 6.74 23.04 8.99
CA PHE A 404 7.40 22.62 7.76
C PHE A 404 8.78 23.27 7.61
N ALA A 405 9.58 22.76 6.68
CA ALA A 405 10.82 23.35 6.20
C ALA A 405 10.72 23.53 4.68
N GLY A 406 11.20 24.66 4.19
CA GLY A 406 11.16 24.99 2.75
C GLY A 406 10.64 26.40 2.51
N SER A 407 10.68 26.82 1.26
CA SER A 407 10.32 28.18 0.83
C SER A 407 9.09 28.23 -0.08
N ARG A 408 8.60 27.08 -0.54
CA ARG A 408 7.43 26.98 -1.44
C ARG A 408 6.57 25.78 -1.06
N LEU A 409 5.26 25.92 -1.30
CA LEU A 409 4.29 24.84 -1.22
C LEU A 409 3.93 24.39 -2.64
N THR A 410 4.01 23.09 -2.92
CA THR A 410 3.54 22.49 -4.16
C THR A 410 2.40 21.51 -3.89
N LEU A 411 1.45 21.43 -4.82
CA LEU A 411 0.31 20.53 -4.76
C LEU A 411 0.29 19.59 -5.96
N ASN A 412 0.02 18.32 -5.71
CA ASN A 412 -0.44 17.40 -6.74
C ASN A 412 -1.98 17.49 -6.75
N MET A 413 -2.54 18.03 -7.82
CA MET A 413 -3.96 18.34 -7.90
C MET A 413 -4.50 18.21 -9.33
N SER A 414 -5.80 18.10 -9.45
CA SER A 414 -6.54 18.20 -10.71
C SER A 414 -7.81 18.97 -10.48
N SER A 415 -8.20 19.84 -11.43
CA SER A 415 -9.49 20.51 -11.42
C SER A 415 -10.14 20.48 -12.80
N SER A 416 -11.46 20.68 -12.83
CA SER A 416 -12.15 20.97 -14.10
C SER A 416 -11.88 22.41 -14.55
N ALA A 417 -12.32 22.75 -15.77
CA ALA A 417 -12.24 24.12 -16.28
C ALA A 417 -13.08 25.13 -15.45
N ALA A 418 -14.07 24.65 -14.71
CA ALA A 418 -14.94 25.47 -13.84
C ALA A 418 -14.58 25.35 -12.35
N GLY A 419 -13.61 24.50 -12.05
CA GLY A 419 -13.13 24.19 -10.71
C GLY A 419 -11.81 24.88 -10.37
N GLY A 420 -11.40 24.73 -9.12
CA GLY A 420 -10.11 25.24 -8.66
C GLY A 420 -9.89 25.03 -7.19
N ILE A 421 -8.67 25.33 -6.75
CA ILE A 421 -8.25 25.27 -5.35
C ILE A 421 -7.67 26.63 -4.94
N PHE A 422 -8.08 27.12 -3.78
CA PHE A 422 -7.46 28.24 -3.08
C PHE A 422 -6.85 27.72 -1.77
N VAL A 423 -5.74 28.33 -1.34
CA VAL A 423 -5.01 27.96 -0.14
C VAL A 423 -4.77 29.16 0.76
N GLU A 424 -5.05 28.98 2.04
CA GLU A 424 -4.80 29.97 3.09
C GLU A 424 -3.90 29.37 4.17
N PHE A 425 -2.90 30.12 4.63
CA PHE A 425 -2.23 29.81 5.87
C PHE A 425 -2.91 30.50 7.05
N GLN A 426 -3.12 29.71 8.09
CA GLN A 426 -3.59 30.19 9.39
C GLN A 426 -2.53 29.91 10.47
N ASP A 427 -2.53 30.67 11.54
CA ASP A 427 -1.77 30.34 12.74
C ASP A 427 -2.38 29.11 13.46
N ALA A 428 -1.77 28.67 14.55
CA ALA A 428 -2.26 27.52 15.32
C ALA A 428 -3.65 27.74 15.93
N ALA A 429 -4.08 29.00 16.13
CA ALA A 429 -5.39 29.35 16.64
C ALA A 429 -6.45 29.45 15.53
N GLY A 430 -6.06 29.29 14.26
CA GLY A 430 -6.96 29.38 13.11
C GLY A 430 -7.17 30.79 12.57
N VAL A 431 -6.31 31.76 12.96
CA VAL A 431 -6.38 33.13 12.43
C VAL A 431 -5.59 33.19 11.11
N PRO A 432 -6.22 33.70 10.03
CA PRO A 432 -5.55 33.87 8.75
C PRO A 432 -4.30 34.76 8.86
N ILE A 433 -3.19 34.31 8.23
CA ILE A 433 -1.92 35.05 8.25
C ILE A 433 -1.94 36.10 7.13
N PRO A 434 -1.72 37.39 7.43
CA PRO A 434 -1.70 38.45 6.42
C PRO A 434 -0.70 38.16 5.29
N GLY A 435 -1.12 38.34 4.04
CA GLY A 435 -0.35 38.06 2.83
C GLY A 435 -0.49 36.61 2.34
N PHE A 436 -1.07 35.71 3.17
CA PHE A 436 -1.31 34.32 2.84
C PHE A 436 -2.78 33.91 3.04
N THR A 437 -3.69 34.89 2.97
CA THR A 437 -5.12 34.66 3.14
C THR A 437 -5.75 34.06 1.89
N MET A 438 -6.97 33.54 2.01
CA MET A 438 -7.75 33.01 0.89
C MET A 438 -7.94 34.07 -0.20
N ALA A 439 -8.17 35.34 0.16
CA ALA A 439 -8.34 36.44 -0.76
C ALA A 439 -7.04 36.86 -1.48
N ASP A 440 -5.90 36.56 -0.90
CA ASP A 440 -4.59 36.83 -1.51
C ASP A 440 -4.10 35.66 -2.42
N CYS A 441 -4.66 34.47 -2.26
CA CYS A 441 -4.26 33.28 -3.03
C CYS A 441 -4.60 33.46 -4.52
N VAL A 442 -3.64 33.12 -5.39
CA VAL A 442 -3.89 32.97 -6.82
C VAL A 442 -4.58 31.63 -7.05
N GLU A 443 -5.71 31.66 -7.73
CA GLU A 443 -6.48 30.46 -8.02
C GLU A 443 -5.63 29.41 -8.75
N LEU A 444 -5.71 28.16 -8.29
CA LEU A 444 -5.07 27.01 -8.89
C LEU A 444 -6.13 26.26 -9.71
N ASN A 445 -6.18 26.50 -11.02
CA ASN A 445 -7.04 25.82 -11.97
C ASN A 445 -6.14 25.09 -12.98
N THR A 446 -5.91 23.80 -12.78
CA THR A 446 -4.95 23.01 -13.56
C THR A 446 -5.06 21.52 -13.23
N ASP A 447 -4.36 20.72 -14.03
CA ASP A 447 -3.97 19.34 -13.71
C ASP A 447 -2.44 19.27 -13.67
N ASP A 448 -1.85 19.16 -12.46
CA ASP A 448 -0.40 19.23 -12.26
C ASP A 448 0.03 18.35 -11.07
N LEU A 449 1.20 17.72 -11.20
CA LEU A 449 1.78 16.88 -10.13
C LEU A 449 2.52 17.69 -9.05
N ALA A 450 2.88 18.95 -9.35
CA ALA A 450 3.69 19.80 -8.46
C ALA A 450 3.37 21.29 -8.65
N ARG A 451 2.10 21.65 -8.73
CA ARG A 451 1.66 23.03 -8.89
C ARG A 451 2.11 23.87 -7.72
N THR A 452 2.95 24.87 -7.97
CA THR A 452 3.34 25.83 -6.93
C THR A 452 2.17 26.73 -6.55
N VAL A 453 1.90 26.83 -5.26
CA VAL A 453 0.93 27.77 -4.69
C VAL A 453 1.56 29.15 -4.61
N ALA A 454 0.81 30.16 -5.02
CA ALA A 454 1.24 31.56 -4.94
C ALA A 454 0.13 32.45 -4.37
N TRP A 455 0.55 33.53 -3.76
CA TRP A 455 -0.31 34.61 -3.29
C TRP A 455 0.04 35.89 -4.06
N LYS A 456 -0.70 36.96 -3.89
CA LYS A 456 -0.43 38.25 -4.54
C LYS A 456 0.99 38.77 -4.30
N SER A 457 1.59 38.41 -3.17
CA SER A 457 2.97 38.75 -2.80
C SER A 457 4.03 37.81 -3.40
N GLY A 458 3.64 36.74 -4.10
CA GLY A 458 4.51 35.70 -4.63
C GLY A 458 4.30 34.35 -3.98
N ALA A 459 5.24 33.42 -4.22
CA ALA A 459 5.17 32.03 -3.75
C ALA A 459 6.06 31.74 -2.54
N ASP A 460 6.83 32.74 -2.06
CA ASP A 460 7.75 32.53 -0.95
C ASP A 460 7.01 32.46 0.40
N ILE A 461 7.12 31.31 1.05
CA ILE A 461 6.56 31.03 2.38
C ILE A 461 7.65 30.84 3.45
N SER A 462 8.90 31.15 3.15
CA SER A 462 10.05 30.93 4.04
C SER A 462 9.89 31.60 5.42
N ALA A 463 9.20 32.74 5.48
CA ALA A 463 8.88 33.43 6.72
C ALA A 463 7.98 32.61 7.68
N LEU A 464 7.29 31.59 7.22
CA LEU A 464 6.42 30.69 7.99
C LEU A 464 7.13 29.39 8.37
N ALA A 465 8.27 29.07 7.79
CA ALA A 465 9.02 27.84 8.06
C ALA A 465 9.36 27.71 9.54
N GLY A 466 9.16 26.51 10.11
CA GLY A 466 9.36 26.22 11.53
C GLY A 466 8.29 26.76 12.47
N LYS A 467 7.34 27.58 12.00
CA LYS A 467 6.24 28.08 12.82
C LYS A 467 5.05 27.12 12.79
N PRO A 468 4.31 26.97 13.89
CA PRO A 468 3.06 26.23 13.90
C PRO A 468 2.00 26.93 13.05
N VAL A 469 1.55 26.26 11.99
CA VAL A 469 0.55 26.78 11.04
C VAL A 469 -0.50 25.72 10.70
N ARG A 470 -1.60 26.16 10.14
CA ARG A 470 -2.61 25.31 9.49
C ARG A 470 -2.73 25.72 8.03
N LEU A 471 -3.10 24.77 7.18
CA LEU A 471 -3.51 25.04 5.81
C LEU A 471 -5.02 24.87 5.71
N ARG A 472 -5.72 25.87 5.17
CA ARG A 472 -7.10 25.78 4.77
C ARG A 472 -7.18 25.77 3.25
N PHE A 473 -7.84 24.78 2.71
CA PHE A 473 -8.10 24.62 1.28
C PHE A 473 -9.57 24.89 1.02
N GLN A 474 -9.88 25.77 0.07
CA GLN A 474 -11.20 25.90 -0.51
C GLN A 474 -11.14 25.29 -1.90
N MET A 475 -12.03 24.35 -2.18
CA MET A 475 -11.98 23.50 -3.36
C MET A 475 -13.34 23.46 -4.04
N LYS A 476 -13.36 23.46 -5.37
CA LYS A 476 -14.54 23.27 -6.19
C LYS A 476 -14.18 22.43 -7.40
N ASP A 477 -14.96 21.38 -7.66
CA ASP A 477 -14.80 20.48 -8.80
C ASP A 477 -13.31 20.14 -9.06
N ALA A 478 -12.68 19.63 -8.00
CA ALA A 478 -11.23 19.39 -7.92
C ALA A 478 -10.87 18.25 -6.99
N ASP A 479 -9.72 17.66 -7.26
CA ASP A 479 -9.07 16.62 -6.47
C ASP A 479 -7.70 17.10 -5.97
N LEU A 480 -7.41 16.89 -4.70
CA LEU A 480 -6.12 17.15 -4.07
C LEU A 480 -5.50 15.82 -3.61
N PHE A 481 -4.40 15.41 -4.24
CA PHE A 481 -3.75 14.13 -4.03
C PHE A 481 -2.61 14.18 -3.00
N ALA A 482 -1.77 15.20 -3.10
CA ALA A 482 -0.60 15.36 -2.22
C ALA A 482 -0.20 16.82 -2.10
N LEU A 483 0.53 17.11 -1.02
CA LEU A 483 1.27 18.36 -0.85
C LEU A 483 2.75 18.10 -0.56
N GLU A 484 3.59 19.08 -0.85
CA GLU A 484 5.02 19.04 -0.52
C GLU A 484 5.55 20.44 -0.26
N PHE A 485 6.33 20.57 0.81
CA PHE A 485 7.11 21.79 1.03
C PHE A 485 8.49 21.61 0.40
N VAL A 486 8.88 22.53 -0.48
CA VAL A 486 10.14 22.44 -1.24
C VAL A 486 11.04 23.65 -0.95
N LYS A 487 12.34 23.47 -1.15
CA LYS A 487 13.35 24.53 -0.97
C LYS A 487 13.30 25.58 -2.08
#